data_0e82cd0529ffc81834fc7b5bc8297e4c
#
_entry.id   0e82cd0529ffc81834fc7b5bc8297e4c
#
_cell.length_a   1.000
_cell.length_b   1.000
_cell.length_c   1.000
_cell.angle_alpha   90.00
_cell.angle_beta   90.00
_cell.angle_gamma   90.00
#
_symmetry.space_group_name_H-M   'P 1'
#
loop_
_entity.id
_entity.type
_entity.pdbx_description
1 polymer ?
#
loop_
_entity_poly.entity_id
_entity_poly.type
_entity_poly.pdbx_seq_one_letter_code
_entity_poly.pdbx_strand_id
1 'polypeptide(L)'
;MNDPFNDTHETSGPIERDPNGIDPHKPGAKLDAGKVRPSLILSDMARAILAVAEVGTFGANKYTDGGWQYVQDGIKRYRDAMDRHRLLGAIEERDPDSGLLHAAHEAWNALAVLELMLREKEAEVREASHG
;
A
#
# COMPACT_ATOMS: atom_id res chain seq x y z
N MET A 1 18.66 -1.35 -6.13
CA MET A 1 17.23 -1.52 -6.33
C MET A 1 16.46 -0.32 -5.85
N ASN A 2 15.55 0.14 -6.62
CA ASN A 2 14.80 1.31 -6.24
C ASN A 2 13.56 0.94 -5.46
N ASP A 3 13.47 1.49 -4.28
CA ASP A 3 12.23 1.45 -3.53
C ASP A 3 11.40 2.65 -4.00
N PRO A 4 10.21 2.44 -4.52
CA PRO A 4 9.41 3.57 -5.03
C PRO A 4 9.02 4.57 -3.95
N PHE A 5 9.20 4.21 -2.69
CA PHE A 5 8.86 5.10 -1.60
C PHE A 5 10.07 5.72 -0.91
N ASN A 6 11.26 5.35 -1.34
CA ASN A 6 12.44 5.84 -0.72
C ASN A 6 13.05 6.86 -1.58
N ASP A 7 13.02 7.99 -1.19
CA ASP A 7 13.64 8.92 -1.73
C ASP A 7 14.20 8.96 -2.91
N THR A 8 14.17 8.90 -3.14
CA THR A 8 14.46 9.08 -4.00
C THR A 8 15.32 9.49 -4.63
N HIS A 9 15.60 9.38 -4.61
CA HIS A 9 16.15 9.70 -5.01
C HIS A 9 16.77 9.89 -5.64
N GLU A 10 16.72 9.60 -5.52
CA GLU A 10 17.29 9.51 -5.97
C GLU A 10 17.51 9.90 -6.98
N THR A 11 17.65 9.92 -7.14
CA THR A 11 17.71 10.04 -8.25
C THR A 11 18.17 11.24 -8.69
N SER A 12 18.07 11.54 -9.47
CA SER A 12 18.25 12.75 -10.02
C SER A 12 17.57 13.77 -9.25
N GLY A 13 17.21 13.34 -8.13
CA GLY A 13 16.42 14.20 -7.33
C GLY A 13 17.22 15.34 -6.76
N PRO A 14 16.56 16.26 -6.15
CA PRO A 14 17.21 17.36 -5.48
C PRO A 14 18.04 16.86 -4.33
N ILE A 15 19.02 17.66 -3.97
CA ILE A 15 19.85 17.40 -2.80
C ILE A 15 18.95 17.35 -1.58
N GLU A 16 19.20 16.41 -0.70
CA GLU A 16 18.48 16.31 0.56
C GLU A 16 18.70 17.56 1.39
N ARG A 17 17.66 18.02 2.02
CA ARG A 17 17.74 19.23 2.83
C ARG A 17 16.71 19.24 3.94
N ASP A 18 16.98 20.05 4.96
CA ASP A 18 16.04 20.33 6.02
C ASP A 18 14.99 21.32 5.51
N PRO A 19 13.69 21.08 5.75
CA PRO A 19 12.62 21.97 5.28
C PRO A 19 12.72 23.40 5.85
N ASN A 20 13.36 23.57 7.01
CA ASN A 20 13.55 24.87 7.62
C ASN A 20 14.92 25.47 7.32
N GLY A 21 15.71 24.83 6.48
CA GLY A 21 17.01 25.34 6.04
C GLY A 21 18.13 25.17 7.05
N ILE A 22 17.95 24.32 8.06
CA ILE A 22 19.00 24.10 9.06
C ILE A 22 20.14 23.29 8.46
N ASP A 23 21.38 23.74 8.72
CA ASP A 23 22.58 23.03 8.27
C ASP A 23 22.57 21.62 8.85
N PRO A 24 22.85 20.59 8.01
CA PRO A 24 22.81 19.18 8.47
C PRO A 24 23.71 18.89 9.68
N HIS A 25 24.76 19.66 9.85
CA HIS A 25 25.72 19.46 10.95
C HIS A 25 25.32 20.20 12.23
N LYS A 26 24.19 20.87 12.23
CA LYS A 26 23.69 21.59 13.40
C LYS A 26 22.63 20.78 14.12
N PRO A 27 22.52 20.90 15.44
CA PRO A 27 21.44 20.24 16.17
C PRO A 27 20.07 20.69 15.66
N GLY A 28 19.15 19.73 15.53
CA GLY A 28 17.81 20.02 15.07
C GLY A 28 17.60 19.88 13.57
N ALA A 29 18.65 19.62 12.81
CA ALA A 29 18.52 19.38 11.39
C ALA A 29 17.90 18.02 11.12
N LYS A 30 17.04 17.96 10.11
CA LYS A 30 16.43 16.73 9.62
C LYS A 30 16.22 16.86 8.11
N LEU A 31 16.90 16.05 7.34
CA LEU A 31 16.94 16.19 5.87
C LEU A 31 15.78 15.46 5.22
N ASP A 32 14.56 15.86 5.53
CA ASP A 32 13.37 15.18 5.03
C ASP A 32 12.48 16.04 4.11
N ALA A 33 12.97 17.15 3.65
CA ALA A 33 12.20 17.98 2.70
C ALA A 33 11.89 17.16 1.44
N GLY A 34 10.63 17.12 1.07
CA GLY A 34 10.19 16.41 -0.13
C GLY A 34 10.08 14.90 0.00
N LYS A 35 10.39 14.32 1.15
CA LYS A 35 10.23 12.88 1.34
C LYS A 35 8.78 12.51 1.54
N VAL A 36 8.47 11.25 1.27
CA VAL A 36 7.12 10.72 1.43
C VAL A 36 6.65 10.89 2.88
N ARG A 37 5.41 11.31 3.02
CA ARG A 37 4.80 11.59 4.33
C ARG A 37 3.66 10.60 4.61
N PRO A 38 3.94 9.43 5.20
CA PRO A 38 2.89 8.43 5.46
C PRO A 38 1.74 8.94 6.32
N SER A 39 1.98 9.96 7.15
CA SER A 39 0.94 10.53 8.00
C SER A 39 -0.23 11.09 7.22
N LEU A 40 -0.02 11.49 5.96
CA LEU A 40 -1.10 11.97 5.10
C LEU A 40 -2.13 10.89 4.79
N ILE A 41 -1.76 9.63 4.96
CA ILE A 41 -2.67 8.51 4.83
C ILE A 41 -3.03 7.96 6.22
N LEU A 42 -2.02 7.62 7.01
CA LEU A 42 -2.25 6.92 8.27
C LEU A 42 -3.05 7.74 9.28
N SER A 43 -2.66 9.00 9.48
CA SER A 43 -3.34 9.86 10.45
C SER A 43 -4.62 10.45 9.89
N ASP A 44 -4.56 10.95 8.66
CA ASP A 44 -5.70 11.61 8.05
C ASP A 44 -6.85 10.65 7.76
N MET A 45 -6.52 9.40 7.45
CA MET A 45 -7.50 8.37 7.08
C MET A 45 -7.51 7.22 8.07
N ALA A 46 -7.27 7.50 9.34
CA ALA A 46 -7.13 6.45 10.36
C ALA A 46 -8.33 5.52 10.42
N ARG A 47 -9.54 6.05 10.31
CA ARG A 47 -10.75 5.22 10.32
C ARG A 47 -10.82 4.28 9.13
N ALA A 48 -10.48 4.79 7.94
CA ALA A 48 -10.46 3.98 6.74
C ALA A 48 -9.40 2.90 6.82
N ILE A 49 -8.21 3.24 7.32
CA ILE A 49 -7.13 2.27 7.49
C ILE A 49 -7.54 1.15 8.46
N LEU A 50 -8.19 1.51 9.56
CA LEU A 50 -8.69 0.51 10.51
C LEU A 50 -9.75 -0.39 9.87
N ALA A 51 -10.66 0.16 9.07
CA ALA A 51 -11.66 -0.62 8.37
C ALA A 51 -11.03 -1.61 7.38
N VAL A 52 -9.99 -1.18 6.66
CA VAL A 52 -9.25 -2.06 5.77
C VAL A 52 -8.50 -3.14 6.57
N ALA A 53 -7.94 -2.77 7.71
CA ALA A 53 -7.27 -3.72 8.59
C ALA A 53 -8.24 -4.78 9.11
N GLU A 54 -9.50 -4.41 9.36
CA GLU A 54 -10.53 -5.40 9.73
C GLU A 54 -10.74 -6.43 8.63
N VAL A 55 -10.74 -6.00 7.37
CA VAL A 55 -10.84 -6.93 6.24
C VAL A 55 -9.64 -7.88 6.22
N GLY A 56 -8.45 -7.34 6.42
CA GLY A 56 -7.24 -8.17 6.50
C GLY A 56 -7.31 -9.20 7.61
N THR A 57 -7.82 -8.79 8.78
CA THR A 57 -7.99 -9.68 9.92
C THR A 57 -9.02 -10.77 9.62
N PHE A 58 -10.14 -10.40 9.02
CA PHE A 58 -11.15 -11.37 8.60
C PHE A 58 -10.55 -12.42 7.65
N GLY A 59 -9.79 -11.96 6.65
CA GLY A 59 -9.15 -12.86 5.70
C GLY A 59 -8.12 -13.77 6.35
N ALA A 60 -7.32 -13.24 7.27
CA ALA A 60 -6.32 -14.02 7.99
C ALA A 60 -6.99 -15.13 8.84
N ASN A 61 -8.12 -14.79 9.46
CA ASN A 61 -8.88 -15.78 10.26
C ASN A 61 -9.58 -16.80 9.37
N LYS A 62 -10.04 -16.39 8.20
CA LYS A 62 -10.73 -17.28 7.27
C LYS A 62 -9.75 -18.24 6.59
N TYR A 63 -8.56 -17.79 6.31
CA TYR A 63 -7.52 -18.56 5.63
C TYR A 63 -6.30 -18.70 6.53
N THR A 64 -5.23 -17.97 6.26
CA THR A 64 -4.02 -17.96 7.10
C THR A 64 -3.42 -16.57 7.10
N ASP A 65 -2.63 -16.26 8.12
CA ASP A 65 -1.87 -15.01 8.16
C ASP A 65 -0.91 -14.95 6.98
N GLY A 66 -0.99 -13.88 6.22
CA GLY A 66 -0.10 -13.68 5.08
C GLY A 66 -0.35 -14.58 3.88
N GLY A 67 -1.34 -15.45 3.94
CA GLY A 67 -1.62 -16.39 2.84
C GLY A 67 -2.04 -15.72 1.55
N TRP A 68 -2.59 -14.51 1.61
CA TRP A 68 -3.01 -13.76 0.45
C TRP A 68 -1.89 -13.56 -0.58
N GLN A 69 -0.64 -13.56 -0.11
CA GLN A 69 0.54 -13.30 -0.95
C GLN A 69 0.85 -14.45 -1.90
N TYR A 70 0.33 -15.62 -1.61
CA TYR A 70 0.66 -16.85 -2.35
C TYR A 70 -0.47 -17.33 -3.26
N VAL A 71 -1.54 -16.55 -3.40
CA VAL A 71 -2.65 -16.90 -4.28
C VAL A 71 -2.17 -16.88 -5.73
N GLN A 72 -2.39 -18.00 -6.43
CA GLN A 72 -2.02 -18.10 -7.84
C GLN A 72 -2.84 -17.09 -8.65
N ASP A 73 -2.20 -16.39 -9.58
CA ASP A 73 -2.82 -15.33 -10.37
C ASP A 73 -3.42 -14.23 -9.48
N GLY A 74 -2.71 -13.91 -8.40
CA GLY A 74 -3.22 -13.01 -7.36
C GLY A 74 -3.69 -11.68 -7.90
N ILE A 75 -2.91 -11.02 -8.73
CA ILE A 75 -3.27 -9.69 -9.26
C ILE A 75 -4.62 -9.75 -9.95
N LYS A 76 -4.81 -10.70 -10.84
CA LYS A 76 -6.07 -10.85 -11.57
C LYS A 76 -7.23 -11.17 -10.63
N ARG A 77 -7.01 -12.09 -9.71
CA ARG A 77 -8.07 -12.56 -8.81
C ARG A 77 -8.48 -11.49 -7.80
N TYR A 78 -7.53 -10.70 -7.32
CA TYR A 78 -7.83 -9.58 -6.42
C TYR A 78 -8.48 -8.41 -7.17
N ARG A 79 -8.14 -8.20 -8.45
CA ARG A 79 -8.87 -7.22 -9.26
C ARG A 79 -10.32 -7.61 -9.44
N ASP A 80 -10.59 -8.87 -9.70
CA ASP A 80 -11.96 -9.34 -9.83
C ASP A 80 -12.72 -9.18 -8.51
N ALA A 81 -12.08 -9.51 -7.39
CA ALA A 81 -12.68 -9.31 -6.08
C ALA A 81 -12.95 -7.84 -5.80
N MET A 82 -12.00 -6.97 -6.14
CA MET A 82 -12.15 -5.53 -6.00
C MET A 82 -13.37 -5.04 -6.75
N ASP A 83 -13.51 -5.46 -7.99
CA ASP A 83 -14.63 -5.05 -8.85
C ASP A 83 -15.96 -5.62 -8.34
N ARG A 84 -15.97 -6.87 -7.86
CA ARG A 84 -17.19 -7.44 -7.27
C ARG A 84 -17.64 -6.63 -6.07
N HIS A 85 -16.73 -6.27 -5.16
CA HIS A 85 -17.10 -5.47 -3.99
C HIS A 85 -17.55 -4.06 -4.37
N ARG A 86 -16.94 -3.46 -5.37
CA ARG A 86 -17.36 -2.15 -5.86
C ARG A 86 -18.80 -2.21 -6.38
N LEU A 87 -19.11 -3.22 -7.18
CA LEU A 87 -20.44 -3.37 -7.75
C LEU A 87 -21.47 -3.76 -6.69
N LEU A 88 -21.12 -4.70 -5.81
CA LEU A 88 -22.01 -5.10 -4.73
C LEU A 88 -22.27 -3.97 -3.76
N GLY A 89 -21.29 -3.14 -3.53
CA GLY A 89 -21.44 -1.96 -2.66
C GLY A 89 -22.45 -0.95 -3.18
N ALA A 90 -22.76 -0.97 -4.48
CA ALA A 90 -23.80 -0.12 -5.04
C ALA A 90 -25.21 -0.68 -4.77
N ILE A 91 -25.30 -1.94 -4.41
CA ILE A 91 -26.58 -2.64 -4.17
C ILE A 91 -26.84 -2.82 -2.67
N GLU A 92 -25.81 -3.18 -1.94
CA GLU A 92 -25.89 -3.39 -0.50
C GLU A 92 -24.63 -2.83 0.17
N GLU A 93 -24.76 -2.38 1.40
CA GLU A 93 -23.66 -1.70 2.07
C GLU A 93 -22.57 -2.68 2.53
N ARG A 94 -22.98 -3.83 3.06
CA ARG A 94 -22.07 -4.75 3.73
C ARG A 94 -22.05 -6.11 3.08
N ASP A 95 -20.85 -6.71 3.12
CA ASP A 95 -20.67 -8.08 2.67
C ASP A 95 -21.34 -9.04 3.67
N PRO A 96 -22.24 -9.91 3.23
CA PRO A 96 -22.92 -10.81 4.16
C PRO A 96 -22.02 -11.83 4.82
N ASP A 97 -20.90 -12.18 4.18
CA ASP A 97 -19.96 -13.17 4.75
C ASP A 97 -19.17 -12.58 5.91
N SER A 98 -18.64 -11.40 5.74
CA SER A 98 -17.80 -10.76 6.76
C SER A 98 -18.55 -9.80 7.67
N GLY A 99 -19.67 -9.27 7.22
CA GLY A 99 -20.37 -8.19 7.90
C GLY A 99 -19.69 -6.83 7.76
N LEU A 100 -18.63 -6.75 6.97
CA LEU A 100 -17.86 -5.52 6.79
C LEU A 100 -18.31 -4.80 5.53
N LEU A 101 -18.02 -3.50 5.47
CA LEU A 101 -18.38 -2.69 4.31
C LEU A 101 -17.75 -3.22 3.03
N HIS A 102 -18.53 -3.31 1.96
CA HIS A 102 -17.97 -3.63 0.65
C HIS A 102 -16.87 -2.63 0.26
N ALA A 103 -17.03 -1.36 0.63
CA ALA A 103 -16.01 -0.34 0.37
C ALA A 103 -14.67 -0.68 1.03
N ALA A 104 -14.69 -1.27 2.22
CA ALA A 104 -13.46 -1.68 2.91
C ALA A 104 -12.82 -2.89 2.21
N HIS A 105 -13.63 -3.85 1.76
CA HIS A 105 -13.14 -4.97 0.96
C HIS A 105 -12.53 -4.51 -0.36
N GLU A 106 -13.19 -3.57 -1.02
CA GLU A 106 -12.67 -2.98 -2.25
C GLU A 106 -11.30 -2.36 -2.04
N ALA A 107 -11.15 -1.57 -0.98
CA ALA A 107 -9.89 -0.91 -0.64
C ALA A 107 -8.79 -1.93 -0.32
N TRP A 108 -9.11 -2.98 0.44
CA TRP A 108 -8.15 -4.04 0.75
C TRP A 108 -7.64 -4.70 -0.53
N ASN A 109 -8.55 -5.05 -1.44
CA ASN A 109 -8.17 -5.68 -2.69
C ASN A 109 -7.32 -4.76 -3.57
N ALA A 110 -7.62 -3.45 -3.58
CA ALA A 110 -6.82 -2.49 -4.32
C ALA A 110 -5.39 -2.42 -3.77
N LEU A 111 -5.25 -2.45 -2.45
CA LEU A 111 -3.92 -2.47 -1.83
C LEU A 111 -3.18 -3.77 -2.15
N ALA A 112 -3.87 -4.91 -2.12
CA ALA A 112 -3.26 -6.19 -2.46
C ALA A 112 -2.74 -6.18 -3.89
N VAL A 113 -3.54 -5.67 -4.83
CA VAL A 113 -3.13 -5.55 -6.24
C VAL A 113 -1.90 -4.66 -6.36
N LEU A 114 -1.94 -3.50 -5.72
CA LEU A 114 -0.82 -2.55 -5.79
C LEU A 114 0.46 -3.17 -5.23
N GLU A 115 0.36 -3.81 -4.07
CA GLU A 115 1.53 -4.43 -3.44
C GLU A 115 2.13 -5.50 -4.35
N LEU A 116 1.31 -6.36 -4.94
CA LEU A 116 1.79 -7.41 -5.83
C LEU A 116 2.41 -6.83 -7.11
N MET A 117 1.83 -5.77 -7.65
CA MET A 117 2.39 -5.07 -8.82
C MET A 117 3.78 -4.52 -8.52
N LEU A 118 3.94 -3.91 -7.35
CA LEU A 118 5.23 -3.34 -6.96
C LEU A 118 6.29 -4.42 -6.76
N ARG A 119 5.89 -5.56 -6.19
CA ARG A 119 6.80 -6.71 -6.05
C ARG A 119 7.24 -7.27 -7.40
N GLU A 120 6.33 -7.32 -8.35
CA GLU A 120 6.69 -7.75 -9.71
C GLU A 120 7.71 -6.80 -10.34
N LYS A 121 7.51 -5.49 -10.17
CA LYS A 121 8.45 -4.51 -10.70
C LYS A 121 9.82 -4.64 -10.06
N GLU A 122 9.89 -4.86 -8.76
CA GLU A 122 11.15 -5.11 -8.08
C GLU A 122 11.85 -6.35 -8.61
N ALA A 123 11.11 -7.42 -8.83
CA ALA A 123 11.65 -8.66 -9.38
C ALA A 123 12.20 -8.44 -10.79
N GLU A 124 11.48 -7.69 -11.63
CA GLU A 124 11.93 -7.35 -12.99
C GLU A 124 13.23 -6.55 -12.96
N VAL A 125 13.33 -5.56 -12.08
CA VAL A 125 14.54 -4.74 -11.95
C VAL A 125 15.71 -5.62 -11.50
N ARG A 126 15.48 -6.52 -10.54
CA ARG A 126 16.51 -7.43 -10.08
C ARG A 126 17.01 -8.35 -11.19
N GLU A 127 16.10 -8.91 -11.96
CA GLU A 127 16.43 -9.77 -13.08
C GLU A 127 17.24 -9.01 -14.14
N ALA A 128 16.82 -7.79 -14.46
CA ALA A 128 17.50 -6.98 -15.44
C ALA A 128 18.94 -6.65 -14.98
N SER A 129 19.14 -6.42 -13.67
CA SER A 129 20.47 -6.10 -13.16
C SER A 129 21.39 -7.31 -13.07
N HIS A 130 20.86 -8.52 -13.10
CA HIS A 130 21.63 -9.75 -13.10
C HIS A 130 21.75 -10.39 -14.48
N GLY A 131 20.99 -9.88 -15.41
CA GLY A 131 21.07 -10.34 -16.78
C GLY A 131 22.14 -9.63 -17.57
#